data_08a52d0d284ce20eed480011dcb46d29
#
_entry.id   08a52d0d284ce20eed480011dcb46d29
#
_cell.length_a   1.000
_cell.length_b   1.000
_cell.length_c   1.000
_cell.angle_alpha   90.00
_cell.angle_beta   90.00
_cell.angle_gamma   90.00
#
_symmetry.space_group_name_H-M   'P 1'
#
loop_
_entity.id
_entity.type
_entity.pdbx_description
1 polymer ?
#
loop_
_entity_poly.entity_id
_entity_poly.type
_entity_poly.pdbx_seq_one_letter_code
_entity_poly.pdbx_strand_id
1 'polypeptide(L)'
;NARVYGDARVSGNAWVSGNARVYGDAQVYGNARVSGNARVSGNARVYGDAHWMIIGPIGSENGFLTAFRQKDNSIAVRRGCFTGTIAEFESAVKERHGDNNHGEIYLALIPVIKMRLADVDSSKGG
;
A
#
# COMPACT_ATOMS: atom_id res chain seq x y z
N ASN A 1 12.76 10.03 -9.05
CA ASN A 1 11.85 11.12 -9.35
C ASN A 1 10.43 10.81 -8.90
N ALA A 2 10.04 11.37 -7.77
CA ALA A 2 8.68 11.21 -7.27
C ALA A 2 7.70 11.88 -8.23
N ARG A 3 6.52 11.27 -8.38
CA ARG A 3 5.50 11.79 -9.29
C ARG A 3 4.14 11.83 -8.60
N VAL A 4 3.47 12.95 -8.76
CA VAL A 4 2.08 13.11 -8.31
C VAL A 4 1.28 13.53 -9.55
N TYR A 5 0.32 12.72 -9.94
CA TYR A 5 -0.42 12.99 -11.16
C TYR A 5 -1.86 12.49 -11.08
N GLY A 6 -2.62 12.70 -12.15
CA GLY A 6 -4.05 12.46 -12.13
C GLY A 6 -4.71 13.49 -11.22
N ASP A 7 -5.68 13.05 -10.43
CA ASP A 7 -6.37 13.91 -9.48
C ASP A 7 -5.79 13.78 -8.07
N ALA A 8 -4.60 13.20 -7.94
CA ALA A 8 -3.97 13.01 -6.65
C ALA A 8 -3.54 14.34 -6.03
N ARG A 9 -3.56 14.40 -4.71
CA ARG A 9 -3.21 15.61 -3.97
C ARG A 9 -2.24 15.30 -2.85
N VAL A 10 -1.22 16.13 -2.73
CA VAL A 10 -0.28 16.10 -1.62
C VAL A 10 -0.36 17.45 -0.95
N SER A 11 -0.69 17.47 0.33
CA SER A 11 -0.95 18.72 1.03
C SER A 11 -0.45 18.68 2.48
N GLY A 12 -0.63 19.77 3.20
CA GLY A 12 -0.14 19.88 4.57
C GLY A 12 1.36 19.79 4.58
N ASN A 13 1.90 19.04 5.52
CA ASN A 13 3.35 18.82 5.64
C ASN A 13 3.78 17.50 5.02
N ALA A 14 2.95 16.92 4.17
CA ALA A 14 3.25 15.63 3.56
C ALA A 14 4.35 15.73 2.52
N TRP A 15 5.10 14.64 2.39
CA TRP A 15 6.19 14.52 1.43
C TRP A 15 5.99 13.33 0.54
N VAL A 16 6.37 13.47 -0.72
CA VAL A 16 6.49 12.34 -1.65
C VAL A 16 7.87 12.45 -2.28
N SER A 17 8.69 11.43 -2.10
CA SER A 17 10.09 11.48 -2.52
C SER A 17 10.55 10.16 -3.10
N GLY A 18 11.84 10.08 -3.47
CA GLY A 18 12.41 8.91 -4.10
C GLY A 18 11.77 8.67 -5.45
N ASN A 19 11.38 7.43 -5.72
CA ASN A 19 10.69 7.06 -6.95
C ASN A 19 9.20 6.80 -6.70
N ALA A 20 8.68 7.31 -5.59
CA ALA A 20 7.27 7.08 -5.23
C ALA A 20 6.33 7.73 -6.24
N ARG A 21 5.17 7.12 -6.40
CA ARG A 21 4.13 7.62 -7.30
C ARG A 21 2.82 7.72 -6.55
N VAL A 22 2.17 8.88 -6.67
CA VAL A 22 0.86 9.12 -6.08
C VAL A 22 -0.06 9.55 -7.22
N TYR A 23 -1.12 8.81 -7.46
CA TYR A 23 -1.97 9.07 -8.61
C TYR A 23 -3.40 8.60 -8.38
N GLY A 24 -4.22 8.69 -9.41
CA GLY A 24 -5.65 8.43 -9.28
C GLY A 24 -6.29 9.51 -8.43
N ASP A 25 -7.13 9.12 -7.49
CA ASP A 25 -7.77 10.06 -6.56
C ASP A 25 -7.10 10.03 -5.18
N ALA A 26 -5.86 9.54 -5.11
CA ALA A 26 -5.15 9.40 -3.86
C ALA A 26 -4.87 10.75 -3.20
N GLN A 27 -4.89 10.78 -1.89
CA GLN A 27 -4.54 11.97 -1.12
C GLN A 27 -3.51 11.60 -0.06
N VAL A 28 -2.45 12.38 -0.02
CA VAL A 28 -1.39 12.28 0.98
C VAL A 28 -1.33 13.62 1.69
N TYR A 29 -1.55 13.62 3.00
CA TYR A 29 -1.68 14.87 3.73
C TYR A 29 -1.20 14.69 5.18
N GLY A 30 -1.43 15.70 6.00
CA GLY A 30 -0.94 15.66 7.37
C GLY A 30 0.57 15.61 7.40
N ASN A 31 1.13 14.69 8.14
CA ASN A 31 2.58 14.52 8.25
C ASN A 31 3.09 13.27 7.55
N ALA A 32 2.31 12.71 6.62
CA ALA A 32 2.70 11.48 5.94
C ALA A 32 3.90 11.71 5.04
N ARG A 33 4.77 10.71 4.99
CA ARG A 33 5.94 10.71 4.12
C ARG A 33 5.94 9.45 3.28
N VAL A 34 5.76 9.61 1.98
CA VAL A 34 5.72 8.49 1.04
C VAL A 34 7.01 8.52 0.24
N SER A 35 7.74 7.44 0.25
CA SER A 35 9.08 7.42 -0.36
C SER A 35 9.41 6.06 -0.94
N GLY A 36 10.66 5.91 -1.39
CA GLY A 36 11.14 4.69 -1.99
C GLY A 36 10.45 4.44 -3.31
N ASN A 37 10.03 3.20 -3.54
CA ASN A 37 9.33 2.82 -4.76
C ASN A 37 7.83 2.62 -4.51
N ALA A 38 7.28 3.28 -3.49
CA ALA A 38 5.88 3.13 -3.14
C ALA A 38 4.96 3.65 -4.23
N ARG A 39 3.82 3.00 -4.37
CA ARG A 39 2.78 3.42 -5.30
C ARG A 39 1.47 3.56 -4.55
N VAL A 40 1.00 4.78 -4.42
CA VAL A 40 -0.22 5.10 -3.69
C VAL A 40 -1.24 5.61 -4.70
N SER A 41 -2.36 4.93 -4.80
CA SER A 41 -3.30 5.21 -5.88
C SER A 41 -4.75 4.94 -5.46
N GLY A 42 -5.65 5.08 -6.42
CA GLY A 42 -7.06 4.82 -6.19
C GLY A 42 -7.64 5.76 -5.15
N ASN A 43 -8.34 5.21 -4.18
CA ASN A 43 -9.01 5.98 -3.14
C ASN A 43 -8.16 6.12 -1.88
N ALA A 44 -6.84 6.08 -2.02
CA ALA A 44 -5.94 6.16 -0.87
C ALA A 44 -6.13 7.45 -0.08
N ARG A 45 -6.02 7.32 1.23
CA ARG A 45 -6.04 8.46 2.15
C ARG A 45 -4.96 8.21 3.18
N VAL A 46 -3.80 8.79 2.94
CA VAL A 46 -2.61 8.58 3.75
C VAL A 46 -2.27 9.91 4.43
N TYR A 47 -2.39 9.96 5.75
CA TYR A 47 -2.10 11.19 6.49
C TYR A 47 -1.16 10.96 7.67
N GLY A 48 -0.53 9.81 7.71
CA GLY A 48 0.50 9.50 8.71
C GLY A 48 1.35 8.35 8.23
N ASP A 49 2.48 8.15 8.86
CA ASP A 49 3.40 7.09 8.43
C ASP A 49 2.88 5.69 8.75
N ALA A 50 1.87 5.58 9.59
CA ALA A 50 1.25 4.29 9.90
C ALA A 50 0.16 3.91 8.90
N HIS A 51 -0.07 4.73 7.88
CA HIS A 51 -1.13 4.49 6.90
C HIS A 51 -0.63 3.92 5.58
N TRP A 52 0.65 3.60 5.49
CA TRP A 52 1.21 2.97 4.31
C TRP A 52 2.45 2.18 4.66
N MET A 53 2.79 1.23 3.82
CA MET A 53 4.07 0.52 3.92
C MET A 53 4.46 -0.03 2.57
N ILE A 54 5.74 -0.32 2.40
CA ILE A 54 6.27 -0.91 1.19
C ILE A 54 7.22 -2.05 1.58
N ILE A 55 7.16 -3.12 0.82
CA ILE A 55 8.00 -4.29 1.03
C ILE A 55 8.57 -4.72 -0.32
N GLY A 56 9.84 -4.97 -0.36
CA GLY A 56 10.48 -5.48 -1.57
C GLY A 56 11.99 -5.27 -1.56
N PRO A 57 12.65 -5.80 -2.58
CA PRO A 57 12.08 -6.58 -3.68
C PRO A 57 11.66 -7.97 -3.23
N ILE A 58 10.51 -8.43 -3.71
CA ILE A 58 9.95 -9.74 -3.37
C ILE A 58 9.26 -10.35 -4.59
N GLY A 59 9.02 -11.66 -4.50
CA GLY A 59 8.30 -12.39 -5.53
C GLY A 59 9.19 -12.73 -6.73
N SER A 60 8.57 -13.40 -7.69
CA SER A 60 9.30 -13.90 -8.85
C SER A 60 9.87 -12.81 -9.75
N GLU A 61 9.32 -11.61 -9.66
CA GLU A 61 9.75 -10.49 -10.48
C GLU A 61 10.55 -9.46 -9.69
N ASN A 62 10.88 -9.78 -8.43
CA ASN A 62 11.61 -8.86 -7.55
C ASN A 62 10.97 -7.48 -7.49
N GLY A 63 9.65 -7.45 -7.42
CA GLY A 63 8.91 -6.20 -7.37
C GLY A 63 8.67 -5.71 -5.96
N PHE A 64 7.87 -4.66 -5.86
CA PHE A 64 7.53 -4.04 -4.58
C PHE A 64 6.04 -4.13 -4.33
N LEU A 65 5.69 -4.41 -3.08
CA LEU A 65 4.31 -4.41 -2.61
C LEU A 65 4.10 -3.14 -1.79
N THR A 66 3.08 -2.37 -2.13
CA THR A 66 2.67 -1.20 -1.35
C THR A 66 1.30 -1.47 -0.74
N ALA A 67 1.16 -1.21 0.56
CA ALA A 67 -0.13 -1.28 1.23
C ALA A 67 -0.43 0.09 1.81
N PHE A 68 -1.69 0.51 1.75
CA PHE A 68 -2.05 1.84 2.21
C PHE A 68 -3.51 1.91 2.63
N ARG A 69 -3.81 2.93 3.45
CA ARG A 69 -5.17 3.20 3.91
C ARG A 69 -5.98 3.83 2.78
N GLN A 70 -7.23 3.42 2.68
CA GLN A 70 -8.16 3.97 1.70
C GLN A 70 -9.21 4.86 2.37
N LYS A 71 -10.00 5.52 1.55
CA LYS A 71 -11.04 6.46 1.96
C LYS A 71 -12.03 5.85 2.95
N ASP A 72 -12.40 4.59 2.76
CA ASP A 72 -13.33 3.89 3.64
C ASP A 72 -12.67 3.24 4.85
N ASN A 73 -11.42 3.60 5.11
CA ASN A 73 -10.61 3.07 6.19
C ASN A 73 -10.27 1.59 6.04
N SER A 74 -10.32 1.08 4.83
CA SER A 74 -9.83 -0.26 4.53
C SER A 74 -8.38 -0.17 4.05
N ILE A 75 -7.74 -1.33 3.91
CA ILE A 75 -6.36 -1.41 3.44
C ILE A 75 -6.35 -1.95 2.02
N ALA A 76 -5.71 -1.21 1.12
CA ALA A 76 -5.47 -1.65 -0.25
C ALA A 76 -4.05 -2.16 -0.38
N VAL A 77 -3.85 -3.11 -1.29
CA VAL A 77 -2.55 -3.67 -1.60
C VAL A 77 -2.32 -3.51 -3.10
N ARG A 78 -1.14 -3.03 -3.45
CA ARG A 78 -0.73 -2.90 -4.84
C ARG A 78 0.58 -3.63 -5.06
N ARG A 79 0.61 -4.52 -6.04
CA ARG A 79 1.80 -5.29 -6.38
C ARG A 79 1.77 -5.59 -7.88
N GLY A 80 2.70 -5.02 -8.62
CA GLY A 80 2.71 -5.17 -10.07
C GLY A 80 1.42 -4.66 -10.68
N CYS A 81 0.74 -5.50 -11.40
CA CYS A 81 -0.56 -5.17 -12.00
C CYS A 81 -1.74 -5.36 -11.07
N PHE A 82 -1.51 -5.90 -9.89
CA PHE A 82 -2.59 -6.15 -8.94
C PHE A 82 -2.89 -4.90 -8.11
N THR A 83 -4.16 -4.64 -7.90
CA THR A 83 -4.64 -3.64 -6.95
C THR A 83 -5.95 -4.17 -6.37
N GLY A 84 -6.07 -4.16 -5.06
CA GLY A 84 -7.28 -4.61 -4.39
C GLY A 84 -7.13 -4.59 -2.89
N THR A 85 -8.12 -5.15 -2.20
CA THR A 85 -8.09 -5.25 -0.75
C THR A 85 -7.13 -6.37 -0.31
N ILE A 86 -6.84 -6.41 1.00
CA ILE A 86 -6.03 -7.51 1.54
C ILE A 86 -6.67 -8.87 1.26
N ALA A 87 -7.99 -8.97 1.41
CA ALA A 87 -8.69 -10.23 1.15
C ALA A 87 -8.58 -10.65 -0.31
N GLU A 88 -8.71 -9.68 -1.21
CA GLU A 88 -8.57 -9.94 -2.64
C GLU A 88 -7.14 -10.33 -2.98
N PHE A 89 -6.16 -9.70 -2.32
CA PHE A 89 -4.76 -10.05 -2.53
C PHE A 89 -4.49 -11.50 -2.07
N GLU A 90 -5.01 -11.87 -0.92
CA GLU A 90 -4.84 -13.23 -0.42
C GLU A 90 -5.40 -14.26 -1.41
N SER A 91 -6.60 -14.01 -1.93
CA SER A 91 -7.21 -14.91 -2.91
C SER A 91 -6.39 -14.99 -4.18
N ALA A 92 -5.90 -13.84 -4.66
CA ALA A 92 -5.11 -13.80 -5.88
C ALA A 92 -3.79 -14.55 -5.71
N VAL A 93 -3.16 -14.44 -4.55
CA VAL A 93 -1.91 -15.15 -4.28
C VAL A 93 -2.14 -16.67 -4.26
N LYS A 94 -3.19 -17.12 -3.60
CA LYS A 94 -3.51 -18.54 -3.54
C LYS A 94 -3.79 -19.12 -4.91
N GLU A 95 -4.49 -18.35 -5.74
CA GLU A 95 -4.83 -18.79 -7.08
C GLU A 95 -3.60 -18.85 -7.99
N ARG A 96 -2.71 -17.89 -7.90
CA ARG A 96 -1.57 -17.78 -8.80
C ARG A 96 -0.39 -18.67 -8.38
N HIS A 97 -0.08 -18.69 -7.09
CA HIS A 97 1.12 -19.35 -6.59
C HIS A 97 0.85 -20.67 -5.87
N GLY A 98 -0.33 -20.82 -5.31
CA GLY A 98 -0.64 -22.02 -4.54
C GLY A 98 0.35 -22.22 -3.41
N ASP A 99 1.02 -23.36 -3.41
CA ASP A 99 1.91 -23.73 -2.32
C ASP A 99 3.38 -23.42 -2.58
N ASN A 100 3.69 -22.66 -3.62
CA ASN A 100 5.10 -22.40 -3.91
C ASN A 100 5.67 -21.33 -2.95
N ASN A 101 6.98 -21.16 -3.00
CA ASN A 101 7.69 -20.27 -2.09
C ASN A 101 7.24 -18.83 -2.20
N HIS A 102 6.94 -18.37 -3.40
CA HIS A 102 6.46 -16.99 -3.57
C HIS A 102 5.11 -16.78 -2.90
N GLY A 103 4.23 -17.77 -3.02
CA GLY A 103 2.94 -17.71 -2.34
C GLY A 103 3.10 -17.68 -0.83
N GLU A 104 3.98 -18.50 -0.29
CA GLU A 104 4.23 -18.53 1.14
C GLU A 104 4.73 -17.19 1.66
N ILE A 105 5.64 -16.55 0.90
CA ILE A 105 6.16 -15.24 1.29
C ILE A 105 5.03 -14.20 1.32
N TYR A 106 4.23 -14.14 0.26
CA TYR A 106 3.14 -13.17 0.20
C TYR A 106 2.12 -13.39 1.31
N LEU A 107 1.75 -14.64 1.56
CA LEU A 107 0.78 -14.94 2.62
C LEU A 107 1.32 -14.61 4.00
N ALA A 108 2.62 -14.80 4.22
CA ALA A 108 3.24 -14.43 5.49
C ALA A 108 3.25 -12.93 5.71
N LEU A 109 3.24 -12.13 4.64
CA LEU A 109 3.23 -10.68 4.76
C LEU A 109 1.87 -10.13 5.15
N ILE A 110 0.79 -10.85 4.88
CA ILE A 110 -0.55 -10.36 5.20
C ILE A 110 -0.72 -10.03 6.68
N PRO A 111 -0.33 -10.92 7.64
CA PRO A 111 -0.39 -10.54 9.04
C PRO A 111 0.48 -9.34 9.37
N VAL A 112 1.66 -9.23 8.75
CA VAL A 112 2.57 -8.10 8.96
C VAL A 112 1.91 -6.80 8.52
N ILE A 113 1.29 -6.80 7.34
CA ILE A 113 0.59 -5.63 6.83
C ILE A 113 -0.53 -5.22 7.79
N LYS A 114 -1.32 -6.19 8.24
CA LYS A 114 -2.40 -5.90 9.18
C LYS A 114 -1.90 -5.32 10.49
N MET A 115 -0.78 -5.85 10.99
CA MET A 115 -0.19 -5.36 12.24
C MET A 115 0.38 -3.95 12.08
N ARG A 116 1.09 -3.71 10.97
CA ARG A 116 1.70 -2.39 10.72
C ARG A 116 0.65 -1.31 10.51
N LEU A 117 -0.43 -1.66 9.83
CA LEU A 117 -1.50 -0.72 9.51
C LEU A 117 -2.69 -0.84 10.48
N ALA A 118 -2.45 -1.39 11.67
CA ALA A 118 -3.51 -1.59 12.64
C ALA A 118 -4.18 -0.29 13.06
N ASP A 119 -3.47 0.84 13.02
CA ASP A 119 -4.05 2.13 13.33
C ASP A 119 -5.20 2.50 12.40
N VAL A 120 -5.22 1.92 11.21
CA VAL A 120 -6.31 2.12 10.28
C VAL A 120 -7.62 1.64 10.89
N ASP A 121 -7.59 0.45 11.51
CA ASP A 121 -8.77 -0.12 12.16
C ASP A 121 -8.92 0.35 13.59
N SER A 122 -7.82 0.55 14.30
CA SER A 122 -7.90 0.94 15.71
C SER A 122 -8.53 2.31 15.88
N SER A 123 -8.43 3.17 14.87
CA SER A 123 -9.10 4.46 14.91
C SER A 123 -10.60 4.33 14.98
N LYS A 124 -11.14 3.20 14.53
CA LYS A 124 -12.57 2.91 14.64
C LYS A 124 -12.93 2.37 16.01
N GLY A 125 -12.05 1.56 16.54
CA GLY A 125 -12.31 0.91 17.80
C GLY A 125 -12.09 1.80 18.99
N GLY A 126 -11.51 2.91 18.71
CA GLY A 126 -11.22 3.88 19.75
C GLY A 126 -11.42 4.59 20.43
#